data_7de0bbd5fbfaa9ab47a52153ffc691fb
#
_entry.id   7de0bbd5fbfaa9ab47a52153ffc691fb
#
_cell.length_a   1.000
_cell.length_b   1.000
_cell.length_c   1.000
_cell.angle_alpha   90.00
_cell.angle_beta   90.00
_cell.angle_gamma   90.00
#
_symmetry.space_group_name_H-M   'P 1'
#
loop_
_entity.id
_entity.type
_entity.pdbx_description
1 polymer ?
#
loop_
_entity_poly.entity_id
_entity_poly.type
_entity_poly.pdbx_seq_one_letter_code
_entity_poly.pdbx_strand_id
1 'polypeptide(L)'
;MRFKNVNSKWYLCCTNHDAKGDCLITPIRETQIYESFCRLYYKLKHQSIPILEQMLTNLQMIRNRRMLWSPDIVAQNKRISDLSSQNQTLAFLKQQGLVDPDIFIVKTNELTKQLRQAKLEKEKLMDAESDMTALQTRDLIDILEDGPEFLDSFDTELFGELVEKIIIESNDSVRFCLKNGLELRESIERTVR
;
A
#
# COMPACT_ATOMS: atom_id res chain seq x y z
N MET A 1 -15.77 -2.30 -20.17
CA MET A 1 -16.41 -1.09 -20.77
C MET A 1 -15.55 -0.55 -21.90
N ARG A 2 -16.17 0.15 -22.85
CA ARG A 2 -15.46 0.80 -23.97
C ARG A 2 -15.91 2.23 -24.11
N PHE A 3 -15.04 3.09 -24.64
CA PHE A 3 -15.41 4.45 -25.02
C PHE A 3 -16.02 4.48 -26.41
N LYS A 4 -17.12 5.20 -26.57
CA LYS A 4 -17.74 5.54 -27.86
C LYS A 4 -17.80 7.03 -28.03
N ASN A 5 -17.43 7.54 -29.19
CA ASN A 5 -17.63 8.93 -29.56
C ASN A 5 -18.93 9.05 -30.36
N VAL A 6 -19.86 9.89 -29.90
CA VAL A 6 -21.12 10.20 -30.58
C VAL A 6 -21.27 11.71 -30.56
N ASN A 7 -21.34 12.33 -31.76
CA ASN A 7 -21.47 13.77 -31.92
C ASN A 7 -20.43 14.57 -31.13
N SER A 8 -19.15 14.20 -31.26
CA SER A 8 -17.99 14.81 -30.56
C SER A 8 -18.03 14.70 -29.03
N LYS A 9 -18.85 13.80 -28.48
CA LYS A 9 -18.91 13.50 -27.04
C LYS A 9 -18.53 12.08 -26.79
N TRP A 10 -17.73 11.85 -25.74
CA TRP A 10 -17.29 10.53 -25.32
C TRP A 10 -18.23 9.93 -24.29
N TYR A 11 -18.53 8.64 -24.46
CA TYR A 11 -19.40 7.88 -23.56
C TYR A 11 -18.72 6.58 -23.16
N LEU A 12 -18.85 6.23 -21.88
CA LEU A 12 -18.56 4.89 -21.38
C LEU A 12 -19.76 4.00 -21.64
N CYS A 13 -19.56 2.93 -22.40
CA CYS A 13 -20.59 1.96 -22.72
C CYS A 13 -20.20 0.58 -22.17
N CYS A 14 -21.18 -0.15 -21.66
CA CYS A 14 -21.01 -1.54 -21.27
C CYS A 14 -20.94 -2.42 -22.53
N THR A 15 -19.88 -3.23 -22.66
CA THR A 15 -19.74 -4.16 -23.80
C THR A 15 -20.82 -5.25 -23.81
N ASN A 16 -21.32 -5.66 -22.65
CA ASN A 16 -22.41 -6.64 -22.53
C ASN A 16 -23.77 -6.04 -22.93
N HIS A 17 -23.99 -4.75 -22.64
CA HIS A 17 -25.20 -4.05 -23.09
C HIS A 17 -25.28 -4.01 -24.62
N ASP A 18 -24.19 -3.68 -25.30
CA ASP A 18 -24.12 -3.61 -26.75
C ASP A 18 -24.24 -4.99 -27.43
N ALA A 19 -23.75 -6.05 -26.79
CA ALA A 19 -23.68 -7.39 -27.40
C ALA A 19 -24.89 -8.28 -27.09
N LYS A 20 -25.49 -8.15 -25.91
CA LYS A 20 -26.50 -9.10 -25.39
C LYS A 20 -27.76 -8.42 -24.83
N GLY A 21 -27.74 -7.11 -24.58
CA GLY A 21 -28.85 -6.39 -23.97
C GLY A 21 -29.08 -6.67 -22.48
N ASP A 22 -28.24 -7.48 -21.84
CA ASP A 22 -28.44 -7.96 -20.47
C ASP A 22 -28.01 -6.95 -19.39
N CYS A 23 -27.40 -5.83 -19.76
CA CYS A 23 -26.93 -4.81 -18.81
C CYS A 23 -27.87 -3.62 -18.79
N LEU A 24 -28.39 -3.27 -17.61
CA LEU A 24 -29.28 -2.13 -17.39
C LEU A 24 -28.57 -0.77 -17.38
N ILE A 25 -27.22 -0.77 -17.43
CA ILE A 25 -26.44 0.46 -17.40
C ILE A 25 -26.48 1.11 -18.78
N THR A 26 -27.03 2.30 -18.84
CA THR A 26 -27.06 3.13 -20.05
C THR A 26 -25.72 3.86 -20.25
N PRO A 27 -25.38 4.32 -21.47
CA PRO A 27 -24.15 5.06 -21.73
C PRO A 27 -24.00 6.27 -20.82
N ILE A 28 -22.84 6.39 -20.15
CA ILE A 28 -22.50 7.48 -19.23
C ILE A 28 -21.52 8.40 -19.94
N ARG A 29 -21.75 9.72 -19.88
CA ARG A 29 -20.82 10.68 -20.45
C ARG A 29 -19.53 10.72 -19.67
N GLU A 30 -18.41 10.80 -20.36
CA GLU A 30 -17.09 10.92 -19.75
C GLU A 30 -17.02 12.10 -18.77
N THR A 31 -17.60 13.25 -19.14
CA THR A 31 -17.66 14.45 -18.28
C THR A 31 -18.33 14.20 -16.93
N GLN A 32 -19.34 13.32 -16.86
CA GLN A 32 -20.03 12.98 -15.62
C GLN A 32 -19.14 12.17 -14.67
N ILE A 33 -18.26 11.32 -15.22
CA ILE A 33 -17.23 10.60 -14.42
C ILE A 33 -16.18 11.60 -13.92
N TYR A 34 -15.75 12.52 -14.76
CA TYR A 34 -14.81 13.56 -14.38
C TYR A 34 -15.33 14.46 -13.26
N GLU A 35 -16.59 14.91 -13.36
CA GLU A 35 -17.27 15.68 -12.30
C GLU A 35 -17.39 14.87 -11.00
N SER A 36 -17.69 13.58 -11.09
CA SER A 36 -17.73 12.69 -9.92
C SER A 36 -16.35 12.54 -9.26
N PHE A 37 -15.29 12.46 -10.07
CA PHE A 37 -13.92 12.44 -9.55
C PHE A 37 -13.54 13.76 -8.88
N CYS A 38 -13.83 14.89 -9.46
CA CYS A 38 -13.56 16.20 -8.85
C CYS A 38 -14.26 16.35 -7.49
N ARG A 39 -15.51 15.87 -7.36
CA ARG A 39 -16.21 15.83 -6.06
C ARG A 39 -15.55 14.88 -5.07
N LEU A 40 -15.13 13.70 -5.51
CA LEU A 40 -14.40 12.76 -4.68
C LEU A 40 -13.10 13.38 -4.17
N TYR A 41 -12.32 13.97 -5.07
CA TYR A 41 -11.07 14.64 -4.72
C TYR A 41 -11.27 15.73 -3.66
N TYR A 42 -12.28 16.58 -3.84
CA TYR A 42 -12.63 17.63 -2.88
C TYR A 42 -12.91 17.03 -1.49
N LYS A 43 -13.72 15.97 -1.41
CA LYS A 43 -14.01 15.29 -0.14
C LYS A 43 -12.76 14.66 0.48
N LEU A 44 -11.92 14.05 -0.33
CA LEU A 44 -10.64 13.46 0.13
C LEU A 44 -9.73 14.56 0.69
N LYS A 45 -9.52 15.63 -0.06
CA LYS A 45 -8.65 16.75 0.33
C LYS A 45 -9.08 17.38 1.66
N HIS A 46 -10.37 17.69 1.80
CA HIS A 46 -10.86 18.50 2.93
C HIS A 46 -11.35 17.70 4.15
N GLN A 47 -11.69 16.44 3.99
CA GLN A 47 -12.37 15.67 5.04
C GLN A 47 -11.66 14.39 5.46
N SER A 48 -10.80 13.83 4.62
CA SER A 48 -10.31 12.48 4.86
C SER A 48 -8.88 12.41 5.44
N ILE A 49 -8.08 13.44 5.34
CA ILE A 49 -6.68 13.42 5.80
C ILE A 49 -6.54 12.93 7.25
N PRO A 50 -7.28 13.46 8.24
CA PRO A 50 -7.16 12.97 9.63
C PRO A 50 -7.58 11.51 9.79
N ILE A 51 -8.54 11.04 8.98
CA ILE A 51 -8.99 9.64 8.98
C ILE A 51 -7.90 8.73 8.39
N LEU A 52 -7.27 9.15 7.30
CA LEU A 52 -6.18 8.42 6.65
C LEU A 52 -4.94 8.34 7.55
N GLU A 53 -4.59 9.41 8.26
CA GLU A 53 -3.52 9.42 9.26
C GLU A 53 -3.80 8.44 10.41
N GLN A 54 -5.03 8.42 10.92
CA GLN A 54 -5.44 7.47 11.94
C GLN A 54 -5.39 6.03 11.41
N MET A 55 -5.83 5.80 10.17
CA MET A 55 -5.74 4.50 9.50
C MET A 55 -4.28 4.07 9.38
N LEU A 56 -3.39 4.95 8.93
CA LEU A 56 -1.95 4.69 8.81
C LEU A 56 -1.34 4.30 10.17
N THR A 57 -1.67 5.04 11.21
CA THR A 57 -1.23 4.75 12.58
C THR A 57 -1.69 3.36 13.04
N ASN A 58 -2.95 3.00 12.77
CA ASN A 58 -3.49 1.69 13.11
C ASN A 58 -2.82 0.55 12.32
N LEU A 59 -2.57 0.74 11.02
CA LEU A 59 -1.84 -0.22 10.20
C LEU A 59 -0.41 -0.45 10.73
N GLN A 60 0.29 0.61 11.11
CA GLN A 60 1.62 0.51 11.72
C GLN A 60 1.60 -0.24 13.07
N MET A 61 0.60 0.01 13.91
CA MET A 61 0.44 -0.73 15.17
C MET A 61 0.18 -2.22 14.94
N ILE A 62 -0.68 -2.56 13.99
CA ILE A 62 -0.97 -3.97 13.62
C ILE A 62 0.30 -4.64 13.10
N ARG A 63 1.05 -3.98 12.22
CA ARG A 63 2.33 -4.46 11.72
C ARG A 63 3.31 -4.73 12.86
N ASN A 64 3.50 -3.77 13.74
CA ASN A 64 4.43 -3.91 14.87
C ASN A 64 4.04 -5.08 15.78
N ARG A 65 2.74 -5.28 16.04
CA ARG A 65 2.26 -6.43 16.79
C ARG A 65 2.56 -7.75 16.08
N ARG A 66 2.26 -7.86 14.78
CA ARG A 66 2.56 -9.07 13.99
C ARG A 66 4.05 -9.41 14.03
N MET A 67 4.94 -8.41 13.87
CA MET A 67 6.38 -8.61 13.95
C MET A 67 6.85 -9.13 15.31
N LEU A 68 6.25 -8.68 16.41
CA LEU A 68 6.59 -9.14 17.77
C LEU A 68 6.15 -10.59 18.01
N TRP A 69 5.09 -11.04 17.36
CA TRP A 69 4.48 -12.37 17.58
C TRP A 69 4.74 -13.36 16.44
N SER A 70 5.44 -12.96 15.38
CA SER A 70 5.82 -13.88 14.30
C SER A 70 6.76 -14.97 14.84
N PRO A 71 6.40 -16.25 14.75
CA PRO A 71 7.25 -17.35 15.22
C PRO A 71 8.64 -17.33 14.58
N ASP A 72 8.71 -16.98 13.31
CA ASP A 72 9.96 -16.93 12.55
C ASP A 72 10.88 -15.80 13.04
N ILE A 73 10.33 -14.62 13.30
CA ILE A 73 11.08 -13.48 13.85
C ILE A 73 11.54 -13.78 15.28
N VAL A 74 10.67 -14.40 16.10
CA VAL A 74 11.04 -14.84 17.45
C VAL A 74 12.18 -15.86 17.42
N ALA A 75 12.11 -16.85 16.51
CA ALA A 75 13.15 -17.84 16.32
C ALA A 75 14.50 -17.20 15.90
N GLN A 76 14.46 -16.26 14.95
CA GLN A 76 15.68 -15.52 14.53
C GLN A 76 16.24 -14.64 15.65
N ASN A 77 15.40 -13.98 16.44
CA ASN A 77 15.85 -13.20 17.60
C ASN A 77 16.57 -14.09 18.62
N LYS A 78 16.03 -15.28 18.92
CA LYS A 78 16.65 -16.27 19.79
C LYS A 78 18.01 -16.70 19.22
N ARG A 79 18.08 -17.06 17.93
CA ARG A 79 19.31 -17.46 17.27
C ARG A 79 20.39 -16.37 17.33
N ILE A 80 20.02 -15.11 17.09
CA ILE A 80 20.92 -13.95 17.19
C ILE A 80 21.44 -13.80 18.64
N SER A 81 20.55 -13.94 19.64
CA SER A 81 20.93 -13.89 21.05
C SER A 81 21.91 -15.00 21.44
N ASP A 82 21.64 -16.24 21.03
CA ASP A 82 22.47 -17.40 21.31
C ASP A 82 23.86 -17.26 20.68
N LEU A 83 23.96 -16.84 19.41
CA LEU A 83 25.24 -16.59 18.73
C LEU A 83 26.00 -15.42 19.35
N SER A 84 25.33 -14.38 19.80
CA SER A 84 25.94 -13.26 20.53
C SER A 84 26.54 -13.71 21.86
N SER A 85 25.81 -14.53 22.61
CA SER A 85 26.26 -15.10 23.89
C SER A 85 27.48 -16.04 23.71
N GLN A 86 27.46 -16.87 22.65
CA GLN A 86 28.60 -17.71 22.31
C GLN A 86 29.84 -16.88 21.98
N ASN A 87 29.70 -15.79 21.25
CA ASN A 87 30.82 -14.91 20.91
C ASN A 87 31.38 -14.21 22.15
N GLN A 88 30.54 -13.79 23.09
CA GLN A 88 30.95 -13.20 24.36
C GLN A 88 31.70 -14.23 25.22
N THR A 89 31.19 -15.47 25.32
CA THR A 89 31.84 -16.56 26.06
C THR A 89 33.19 -16.88 25.46
N LEU A 90 33.32 -16.96 24.13
CA LEU A 90 34.56 -17.22 23.44
C LEU A 90 35.60 -16.11 23.71
N ALA A 91 35.16 -14.83 23.70
CA ALA A 91 36.02 -13.69 24.03
C ALA A 91 36.53 -13.76 25.49
N PHE A 92 35.66 -14.13 26.43
CA PHE A 92 36.01 -14.30 27.84
C PHE A 92 37.04 -15.43 28.05
N LEU A 93 36.83 -16.59 27.41
CA LEU A 93 37.75 -17.71 27.49
C LEU A 93 39.13 -17.37 26.90
N LYS A 94 39.17 -16.56 25.83
CA LYS A 94 40.45 -16.05 25.29
C LYS A 94 41.18 -15.15 26.29
N GLN A 95 40.46 -14.24 26.96
CA GLN A 95 41.07 -13.36 27.97
C GLN A 95 41.69 -14.15 29.12
N GLN A 96 41.13 -15.32 29.44
CA GLN A 96 41.67 -16.22 30.46
C GLN A 96 42.78 -17.13 29.97
N GLY A 97 43.18 -17.03 28.71
CA GLY A 97 44.23 -17.90 28.13
C GLY A 97 43.80 -19.35 27.92
N LEU A 98 42.51 -19.66 27.99
CA LEU A 98 41.96 -21.00 27.89
C LEU A 98 41.69 -21.46 26.44
N VAL A 99 41.90 -20.57 25.46
CA VAL A 99 41.66 -20.85 24.03
C VAL A 99 42.88 -20.46 23.22
N ASP A 100 43.28 -21.36 22.37
CA ASP A 100 44.37 -21.14 21.41
C ASP A 100 44.04 -19.99 20.47
N PRO A 101 44.99 -19.06 20.17
CA PRO A 101 44.77 -17.91 19.31
C PRO A 101 44.22 -18.26 17.91
N ASP A 102 44.70 -19.32 17.30
CA ASP A 102 44.25 -19.72 15.95
C ASP A 102 42.82 -20.27 15.97
N ILE A 103 42.50 -21.09 16.97
CA ILE A 103 41.16 -21.59 17.21
C ILE A 103 40.20 -20.43 17.48
N PHE A 104 40.64 -19.44 18.27
CA PHE A 104 39.82 -18.24 18.54
C PHE A 104 39.47 -17.49 17.26
N ILE A 105 40.45 -17.23 16.39
CA ILE A 105 40.23 -16.49 15.13
C ILE A 105 39.21 -17.24 14.24
N VAL A 106 39.42 -18.55 14.06
CA VAL A 106 38.53 -19.38 13.22
C VAL A 106 37.10 -19.37 13.78
N LYS A 107 36.93 -19.61 15.07
CA LYS A 107 35.60 -19.64 15.71
C LYS A 107 34.90 -18.27 15.73
N THR A 108 35.63 -17.20 15.97
CA THR A 108 35.07 -15.82 15.93
C THR A 108 34.59 -15.48 14.53
N ASN A 109 35.36 -15.83 13.49
CA ASN A 109 34.97 -15.60 12.10
C ASN A 109 33.72 -16.40 11.73
N GLU A 110 33.64 -17.67 12.16
CA GLU A 110 32.44 -18.49 11.93
C GLU A 110 31.20 -17.93 12.63
N LEU A 111 31.30 -17.58 13.91
CA LEU A 111 30.21 -16.98 14.68
C LEU A 111 29.78 -15.63 14.09
N THR A 112 30.72 -14.79 13.66
CA THR A 112 30.44 -13.51 13.02
C THR A 112 29.68 -13.69 11.70
N LYS A 113 30.08 -14.68 10.89
CA LYS A 113 29.41 -15.03 9.65
C LYS A 113 27.95 -15.49 9.91
N GLN A 114 27.77 -16.39 10.89
CA GLN A 114 26.46 -16.90 11.26
C GLN A 114 25.54 -15.76 11.82
N LEU A 115 26.10 -14.87 12.64
CA LEU A 115 25.40 -13.74 13.20
C LEU A 115 24.93 -12.77 12.09
N ARG A 116 25.80 -12.48 11.13
CA ARG A 116 25.45 -11.66 9.96
C ARG A 116 24.34 -12.30 9.14
N GLN A 117 24.43 -13.61 8.91
CA GLN A 117 23.41 -14.35 8.17
C GLN A 117 22.06 -14.31 8.89
N ALA A 118 22.03 -14.59 10.19
CA ALA A 118 20.77 -14.54 10.97
C ALA A 118 20.15 -13.14 10.99
N LYS A 119 20.96 -12.07 11.04
CA LYS A 119 20.47 -10.69 10.94
C LYS A 119 19.86 -10.39 9.57
N LEU A 120 20.50 -10.83 8.47
CA LEU A 120 19.97 -10.67 7.12
C LEU A 120 18.66 -11.45 6.90
N GLU A 121 18.58 -12.67 7.44
CA GLU A 121 17.34 -13.47 7.39
C GLU A 121 16.19 -12.79 8.14
N LYS A 122 16.49 -12.24 9.33
CA LYS A 122 15.51 -11.44 10.08
C LYS A 122 15.05 -10.21 9.29
N GLU A 123 15.97 -9.47 8.69
CA GLU A 123 15.67 -8.28 7.86
C GLU A 123 14.75 -8.65 6.69
N LYS A 124 15.05 -9.73 5.97
CA LYS A 124 14.18 -10.22 4.88
C LYS A 124 12.76 -10.59 5.35
N LEU A 125 12.65 -11.23 6.52
CA LEU A 125 11.34 -11.53 7.11
C LEU A 125 10.57 -10.24 7.47
N MET A 126 11.27 -9.23 7.96
CA MET A 126 10.68 -7.92 8.28
C MET A 126 10.23 -7.18 7.01
N ASP A 127 11.02 -7.25 5.94
CA ASP A 127 10.69 -6.60 4.66
C ASP A 127 9.55 -7.31 3.92
N ALA A 128 9.48 -8.64 4.00
CA ALA A 128 8.38 -9.42 3.41
C ALA A 128 7.02 -9.12 4.05
N GLU A 129 7.00 -8.65 5.30
CA GLU A 129 5.79 -8.14 5.99
C GLU A 129 5.58 -6.63 5.79
N SER A 130 6.30 -5.98 4.85
CA SER A 130 6.07 -4.58 4.53
C SER A 130 4.65 -4.43 3.98
N ASP A 131 3.82 -3.71 4.71
CA ASP A 131 2.42 -3.50 4.36
C ASP A 131 2.33 -2.47 3.23
N MET A 132 2.19 -2.96 2.00
CA MET A 132 2.02 -2.12 0.81
C MET A 132 0.87 -1.14 0.98
N THR A 133 -0.18 -1.53 1.71
CA THR A 133 -1.32 -0.67 2.01
C THR A 133 -0.91 0.54 2.86
N ALA A 134 0.00 0.36 3.82
CA ALA A 134 0.49 1.48 4.64
C ALA A 134 1.34 2.46 3.82
N LEU A 135 2.19 1.95 2.92
CA LEU A 135 2.97 2.79 2.00
C LEU A 135 2.05 3.56 1.05
N GLN A 136 1.15 2.86 0.38
CA GLN A 136 0.18 3.46 -0.54
C GLN A 136 -0.78 4.45 0.15
N THR A 137 -1.09 4.24 1.44
CA THR A 137 -1.89 5.20 2.22
C THR A 137 -1.10 6.46 2.53
N ARG A 138 0.20 6.34 2.79
CA ARG A 138 1.08 7.50 2.95
C ARG A 138 1.19 8.28 1.66
N ASP A 139 1.47 7.60 0.54
CA ASP A 139 1.53 8.24 -0.78
C ASP A 139 0.22 8.98 -1.11
N LEU A 140 -0.93 8.38 -0.74
CA LEU A 140 -2.23 9.04 -0.90
C LEU A 140 -2.33 10.33 -0.08
N ILE A 141 -1.87 10.33 1.19
CA ILE A 141 -1.87 11.51 2.04
C ILE A 141 -0.97 12.59 1.42
N ASP A 142 0.25 12.23 1.04
CA ASP A 142 1.23 13.16 0.45
C ASP A 142 0.67 13.80 -0.84
N ILE A 143 0.07 13.01 -1.74
CA ILE A 143 -0.60 13.52 -2.96
C ILE A 143 -1.75 14.48 -2.62
N LEU A 144 -2.53 14.17 -1.58
CA LEU A 144 -3.63 15.03 -1.16
C LEU A 144 -3.12 16.33 -0.51
N GLU A 145 -2.03 16.30 0.26
CA GLU A 145 -1.45 17.48 0.91
C GLU A 145 -0.80 18.42 -0.10
N ASP A 146 -0.04 17.88 -1.05
CA ASP A 146 0.67 18.65 -2.08
C ASP A 146 -0.24 19.10 -3.23
N GLY A 147 -1.38 18.43 -3.42
CA GLY A 147 -2.32 18.71 -4.50
C GLY A 147 -3.09 20.01 -4.34
N PRO A 148 -3.78 20.48 -5.40
CA PRO A 148 -4.54 21.72 -5.39
C PRO A 148 -5.73 21.64 -4.42
N GLU A 149 -6.15 22.79 -3.90
CA GLU A 149 -7.34 22.90 -3.04
C GLU A 149 -8.64 22.51 -3.76
N PHE A 150 -8.74 22.85 -5.06
CA PHE A 150 -9.87 22.56 -5.92
C PHE A 150 -9.39 22.10 -7.30
N LEU A 151 -10.18 21.23 -7.92
CA LEU A 151 -10.04 20.87 -9.32
C LEU A 151 -11.10 21.60 -10.14
N ASP A 152 -10.70 22.64 -10.87
CA ASP A 152 -11.57 23.36 -11.81
C ASP A 152 -11.91 22.50 -13.03
N SER A 153 -11.05 21.55 -13.36
CA SER A 153 -11.20 20.60 -14.45
C SER A 153 -10.59 19.25 -14.07
N PHE A 154 -10.93 18.22 -14.83
CA PHE A 154 -10.37 16.89 -14.65
C PHE A 154 -8.85 16.88 -14.93
N ASP A 155 -8.09 16.41 -13.95
CA ASP A 155 -6.66 16.21 -14.02
C ASP A 155 -6.35 14.73 -14.22
N THR A 156 -5.77 14.41 -15.38
CA THR A 156 -5.47 13.02 -15.77
C THR A 156 -4.30 12.43 -14.97
N GLU A 157 -3.30 13.26 -14.63
CA GLU A 157 -2.12 12.81 -13.88
C GLU A 157 -2.55 12.48 -12.45
N LEU A 158 -3.21 13.41 -11.79
CA LEU A 158 -3.73 13.24 -10.43
C LEU A 158 -4.73 12.07 -10.35
N PHE A 159 -5.59 11.92 -11.34
CA PHE A 159 -6.48 10.75 -11.42
C PHE A 159 -5.68 9.44 -11.50
N GLY A 160 -4.66 9.38 -12.34
CA GLY A 160 -3.79 8.21 -12.50
C GLY A 160 -2.93 7.91 -11.27
N GLU A 161 -2.62 8.92 -10.44
CA GLU A 161 -1.91 8.73 -9.18
C GLU A 161 -2.81 8.17 -8.07
N LEU A 162 -4.06 8.61 -7.99
CA LEU A 162 -5.00 8.27 -6.93
C LEU A 162 -5.78 6.98 -7.21
N VAL A 163 -6.27 6.81 -8.45
CA VAL A 163 -7.26 5.79 -8.81
C VAL A 163 -6.60 4.62 -9.54
N GLU A 164 -6.83 3.41 -9.03
CA GLU A 164 -6.44 2.17 -9.71
C GLU A 164 -7.46 1.80 -10.79
N LYS A 165 -8.75 1.84 -10.44
CA LYS A 165 -9.86 1.49 -11.35
C LYS A 165 -11.17 2.13 -10.90
N ILE A 166 -12.10 2.23 -11.85
CA ILE A 166 -13.49 2.63 -11.58
C ILE A 166 -14.45 1.47 -11.86
N ILE A 167 -15.49 1.37 -11.05
CA ILE A 167 -16.57 0.39 -11.20
C ILE A 167 -17.88 1.16 -11.28
N ILE A 168 -18.57 1.04 -12.41
CA ILE A 168 -19.91 1.59 -12.56
C ILE A 168 -20.91 0.62 -11.93
N GLU A 169 -21.52 1.01 -10.82
CA GLU A 169 -22.46 0.17 -10.07
C GLU A 169 -23.88 0.29 -10.60
N SER A 170 -24.27 1.50 -10.95
CA SER A 170 -25.58 1.81 -11.52
C SER A 170 -25.50 2.99 -12.47
N ASN A 171 -26.64 3.41 -12.97
CA ASN A 171 -26.74 4.61 -13.80
C ASN A 171 -26.39 5.90 -13.04
N ASP A 172 -26.49 5.89 -11.72
CA ASP A 172 -26.37 7.07 -10.84
C ASP A 172 -25.23 6.91 -9.82
N SER A 173 -24.44 5.82 -9.90
CA SER A 173 -23.40 5.52 -8.92
C SER A 173 -22.13 4.94 -9.57
N VAL A 174 -21.00 5.50 -9.22
CA VAL A 174 -19.67 5.05 -9.57
C VAL A 174 -18.86 4.78 -8.30
N ARG A 175 -18.08 3.71 -8.31
CA ARG A 175 -17.12 3.39 -7.26
C ARG A 175 -15.72 3.60 -7.79
N PHE A 176 -14.96 4.40 -7.08
CA PHE A 176 -13.52 4.60 -7.31
C PHE A 176 -12.76 3.67 -6.37
N CYS A 177 -11.92 2.81 -6.93
CA CYS A 177 -10.98 1.99 -6.19
C CYS A 177 -9.64 2.71 -6.21
N LEU A 178 -9.19 3.18 -5.05
CA LEU A 178 -7.93 3.89 -4.89
C LEU A 178 -6.76 2.91 -4.83
N LYS A 179 -5.55 3.36 -5.14
CA LYS A 179 -4.34 2.53 -5.13
C LYS A 179 -4.01 1.91 -3.77
N ASN A 180 -4.42 2.56 -2.67
CA ASN A 180 -4.25 2.03 -1.31
C ASN A 180 -5.30 0.99 -0.90
N GLY A 181 -6.18 0.58 -1.83
CA GLY A 181 -7.24 -0.40 -1.62
C GLY A 181 -8.55 0.17 -1.06
N LEU A 182 -8.66 1.48 -0.81
CA LEU A 182 -9.94 2.08 -0.43
C LEU A 182 -10.89 2.11 -1.62
N GLU A 183 -12.15 1.80 -1.35
CA GLU A 183 -13.24 1.85 -2.32
C GLU A 183 -14.26 2.91 -1.89
N LEU A 184 -14.40 3.94 -2.70
CA LEU A 184 -15.26 5.09 -2.39
C LEU A 184 -16.33 5.27 -3.47
N ARG A 185 -17.55 5.44 -3.03
CA ARG A 185 -18.72 5.59 -3.92
C ARG A 185 -19.07 7.06 -4.11
N GLU A 186 -19.31 7.44 -5.36
CA GLU A 186 -19.79 8.77 -5.74
C GLU A 186 -21.02 8.68 -6.63
N SER A 187 -21.87 9.73 -6.55
CA SER A 187 -23.03 9.87 -7.42
C SER A 187 -22.62 10.35 -8.81
N ILE A 188 -23.33 9.84 -9.82
CA ILE A 188 -23.27 10.34 -11.19
C ILE A 188 -24.46 11.24 -11.40
N GLU A 189 -24.23 12.55 -11.50
CA GLU A 189 -25.31 13.50 -11.78
C GLU A 189 -25.70 13.45 -13.26
N ARG A 190 -26.94 13.08 -13.54
CA ARG A 190 -27.48 13.10 -14.88
C ARG A 190 -28.31 14.39 -15.06
N THR A 191 -27.88 15.23 -16.00
CA THR A 191 -28.72 16.34 -16.46
C THR A 191 -29.92 15.72 -17.16
N VAL A 192 -31.05 15.67 -16.46
CA VAL A 192 -32.33 15.34 -17.08
C VAL A 192 -32.67 16.50 -17.99
N ARG A 193 -32.75 16.26 -19.29
CA ARG A 193 -33.32 17.19 -20.26
C ARG A 193 -34.79 16.86 -20.47
#